data_080ca9f822d7960ddb81d8d94611d5af
#
_entry.id   080ca9f822d7960ddb81d8d94611d5af
#
_cell.length_a   1.000
_cell.length_b   1.000
_cell.length_c   1.000
_cell.angle_alpha   90.00
_cell.angle_beta   90.00
_cell.angle_gamma   90.00
#
_symmetry.space_group_name_H-M   'P 1'
#
loop_
_entity.id
_entity.type
_entity.pdbx_description
1 polymer ?
#
loop_
_entity_poly.entity_id
_entity_poly.type
_entity_poly.pdbx_seq_one_letter_code
_entity_poly.pdbx_strand_id
1 'polypeptide(L)'
;LGEAAAYDCLYKEMSGQAGRSNQIDYFFGVNSAKSIANMSNVKKTISGHAYWQVWPVSEQIASRELVSSKVKSIPGLSLWETEYCVMENPGTAEIPGGSGPGRDLGMDSALWVARIISNDIAVANVTSWQWWVGISRGDYKDGLIHVDDGASAGHSWGDANYCKNDGYIRETKTLWAFGNFSLFVKPGMIRVQIPEQNYLSAATDVMLTAYKDVANKKMVVVAVNYGKSTRTYKLNLLGGTLKDNQMIPYTTSATSSLKKGAAVKGDKIEIAPRSVVTFVGSYN
;
A
#
# COMPACT_ATOMS: atom_id res chain seq x y z
N LEU A 1 -11.45 -15.46 5.70
CA LEU A 1 -11.23 -16.11 6.98
C LEU A 1 -10.51 -15.17 7.93
N GLY A 2 -11.18 -14.70 8.96
CA GLY A 2 -10.58 -13.83 9.97
C GLY A 2 -10.17 -12.47 9.41
N GLU A 3 -10.25 -11.48 10.24
CA GLU A 3 -9.75 -10.13 10.02
C GLU A 3 -8.83 -9.83 11.20
N ALA A 4 -7.55 -10.18 11.07
CA ALA A 4 -6.60 -9.92 12.13
C ALA A 4 -6.27 -8.44 12.17
N ALA A 5 -6.42 -7.80 13.35
CA ALA A 5 -6.17 -6.37 13.51
C ALA A 5 -4.71 -5.95 13.24
N ALA A 6 -3.79 -6.90 13.21
CA ALA A 6 -2.37 -6.69 12.91
C ALA A 6 -1.75 -7.98 12.35
N TYR A 7 -0.70 -7.86 11.56
CA TYR A 7 0.02 -9.02 11.01
C TYR A 7 0.60 -9.93 12.10
N ASP A 8 0.96 -9.38 13.25
CA ASP A 8 1.46 -10.17 14.40
C ASP A 8 0.48 -11.26 14.81
N CYS A 9 -0.83 -10.98 14.79
CA CYS A 9 -1.86 -11.95 15.10
C CYS A 9 -1.92 -13.12 14.11
N LEU A 10 -1.30 -13.00 12.94
CA LEU A 10 -1.28 -14.05 11.94
C LEU A 10 -0.22 -15.11 12.21
N TYR A 11 0.95 -14.71 12.75
CA TYR A 11 2.12 -15.59 12.79
C TYR A 11 2.65 -15.91 14.19
N LYS A 12 2.16 -15.26 15.26
CA LYS A 12 2.59 -15.55 16.64
C LYS A 12 1.44 -15.42 17.62
N GLU A 13 1.61 -16.03 18.80
CA GLU A 13 0.72 -15.81 19.93
C GLU A 13 0.93 -14.38 20.47
N MET A 14 -0.18 -13.71 20.75
CA MET A 14 -0.20 -12.34 21.25
C MET A 14 -0.78 -12.30 22.66
N SER A 15 -0.09 -11.61 23.57
CA SER A 15 -0.60 -11.35 24.91
C SER A 15 -1.94 -10.61 24.84
N GLY A 16 -2.91 -11.08 25.63
CA GLY A 16 -4.27 -10.51 25.62
C GLY A 16 -5.14 -10.90 24.41
N GLN A 17 -4.62 -11.70 23.47
CA GLN A 17 -5.33 -12.16 22.28
C GLN A 17 -5.47 -13.69 22.23
N ALA A 18 -5.62 -14.33 23.39
CA ALA A 18 -5.76 -15.78 23.47
C ALA A 18 -6.92 -16.29 22.60
N GLY A 19 -6.60 -17.26 21.72
CA GLY A 19 -7.55 -17.83 20.76
C GLY A 19 -7.88 -16.94 19.56
N ARG A 20 -7.22 -15.78 19.40
CA ARG A 20 -7.40 -14.86 18.26
C ARG A 20 -6.09 -14.58 17.53
N SER A 21 -4.99 -15.16 17.95
CA SER A 21 -3.65 -14.98 17.37
C SER A 21 -3.09 -16.29 16.83
N ASN A 22 -1.91 -16.25 16.22
CA ASN A 22 -1.27 -17.36 15.49
C ASN A 22 -2.22 -18.03 14.48
N GLN A 23 -2.97 -17.20 13.75
CA GLN A 23 -4.10 -17.67 12.92
C GLN A 23 -3.65 -18.54 11.75
N ILE A 24 -2.44 -18.35 11.23
CA ILE A 24 -1.92 -19.17 10.12
C ILE A 24 -1.77 -20.62 10.58
N ASP A 25 -1.14 -20.87 11.74
CA ASP A 25 -1.03 -22.22 12.26
C ASP A 25 -2.40 -22.79 12.68
N TYR A 26 -3.21 -21.95 13.27
CA TYR A 26 -4.53 -22.37 13.73
C TYR A 26 -5.42 -22.89 12.59
N PHE A 27 -5.51 -22.15 11.49
CA PHE A 27 -6.38 -22.47 10.38
C PHE A 27 -5.74 -23.33 9.28
N PHE A 28 -4.43 -23.23 9.10
CA PHE A 28 -3.75 -23.88 7.96
C PHE A 28 -2.59 -24.79 8.37
N GLY A 29 -2.22 -24.81 9.65
CA GLY A 29 -1.18 -25.70 10.15
C GLY A 29 -1.55 -27.17 10.05
N VAL A 30 -0.61 -28.01 9.62
CA VAL A 30 -0.82 -29.45 9.43
C VAL A 30 -1.15 -30.21 10.71
N ASN A 31 -0.69 -29.71 11.84
CA ASN A 31 -0.91 -30.31 13.17
C ASN A 31 -2.07 -29.67 13.92
N SER A 32 -2.78 -28.73 13.34
CA SER A 32 -3.91 -28.07 14.00
C SER A 32 -5.17 -28.91 13.92
N ALA A 33 -5.77 -29.22 15.07
CA ALA A 33 -7.10 -29.86 15.14
C ALA A 33 -8.23 -28.98 14.55
N LYS A 34 -7.94 -27.71 14.28
CA LYS A 34 -8.85 -26.73 13.69
C LYS A 34 -8.50 -26.39 12.26
N SER A 35 -7.58 -27.14 11.64
CA SER A 35 -7.15 -26.88 10.26
C SER A 35 -8.30 -27.06 9.26
N ILE A 36 -8.43 -26.06 8.40
CA ILE A 36 -9.37 -26.04 7.29
C ILE A 36 -8.64 -26.13 5.93
N ALA A 37 -7.33 -26.38 5.98
CA ALA A 37 -6.45 -26.35 4.81
C ALA A 37 -6.86 -27.34 3.69
N ASN A 38 -7.53 -28.44 4.08
CA ASN A 38 -7.93 -29.50 3.15
C ASN A 38 -9.41 -29.45 2.75
N MET A 39 -10.15 -28.43 3.18
CA MET A 39 -11.56 -28.26 2.80
C MET A 39 -11.65 -27.76 1.35
N SER A 40 -12.37 -28.48 0.49
CA SER A 40 -12.47 -28.16 -0.93
C SER A 40 -13.17 -26.83 -1.25
N ASN A 41 -14.03 -26.37 -0.35
CA ASN A 41 -14.76 -25.09 -0.46
C ASN A 41 -14.03 -23.91 0.18
N VAL A 42 -12.82 -24.09 0.67
CA VAL A 42 -12.00 -23.02 1.29
C VAL A 42 -10.87 -22.64 0.35
N LYS A 43 -10.87 -21.36 -0.06
CA LYS A 43 -9.70 -20.77 -0.71
C LYS A 43 -8.59 -20.55 0.34
N LYS A 44 -7.38 -20.98 0.02
CA LYS A 44 -6.21 -20.74 0.88
C LYS A 44 -5.80 -19.28 0.82
N THR A 45 -6.53 -18.44 1.54
CA THR A 45 -6.24 -17.01 1.70
C THR A 45 -6.46 -16.64 3.14
N ILE A 46 -5.50 -15.96 3.74
CA ILE A 46 -5.63 -15.35 5.07
C ILE A 46 -5.56 -13.84 4.94
N SER A 47 -6.29 -13.14 5.78
CA SER A 47 -6.35 -11.68 5.78
C SER A 47 -5.97 -11.09 7.13
N GLY A 48 -5.41 -9.91 7.07
CA GLY A 48 -5.09 -9.11 8.25
C GLY A 48 -4.89 -7.66 7.88
N HIS A 49 -5.00 -6.82 8.89
CA HIS A 49 -4.79 -5.39 8.76
C HIS A 49 -3.30 -5.03 8.95
N ALA A 50 -2.88 -3.92 8.40
CA ALA A 50 -1.50 -3.44 8.53
C ALA A 50 -1.29 -2.51 9.75
N TYR A 51 -2.24 -2.46 10.69
CA TYR A 51 -2.17 -1.58 11.86
C TYR A 51 -1.06 -1.96 12.85
N TRP A 52 -0.60 -0.97 13.61
CA TRP A 52 0.35 -1.04 14.75
C TRP A 52 1.80 -1.36 14.40
N GLN A 53 2.08 -1.91 13.21
CA GLN A 53 3.40 -2.30 12.74
C GLN A 53 3.85 -1.48 11.53
N VAL A 54 3.62 -0.19 11.59
CA VAL A 54 3.94 0.74 10.49
C VAL A 54 5.10 1.68 10.83
N TRP A 55 5.51 1.69 12.11
CA TRP A 55 6.61 2.49 12.62
C TRP A 55 7.26 1.86 13.86
N PRO A 56 8.58 1.98 14.07
CA PRO A 56 9.56 2.54 13.11
C PRO A 56 9.67 1.70 11.83
N VAL A 57 10.33 2.24 10.81
CA VAL A 57 10.46 1.55 9.51
C VAL A 57 11.10 0.16 9.64
N SER A 58 12.04 -0.01 10.57
CA SER A 58 12.66 -1.32 10.86
C SER A 58 11.63 -2.35 11.34
N GLU A 59 10.70 -1.95 12.21
CA GLU A 59 9.63 -2.83 12.67
C GLU A 59 8.61 -3.10 11.56
N GLN A 60 8.29 -2.07 10.75
CA GLN A 60 7.46 -2.25 9.57
C GLN A 60 8.02 -3.34 8.66
N ILE A 61 9.31 -3.30 8.33
CA ILE A 61 9.95 -4.30 7.45
C ILE A 61 9.98 -5.67 8.14
N ALA A 62 10.44 -5.74 9.39
CA ALA A 62 10.57 -7.00 10.12
C ALA A 62 9.23 -7.75 10.24
N SER A 63 8.14 -7.06 10.55
CA SER A 63 6.81 -7.70 10.64
C SER A 63 6.35 -8.27 9.29
N ARG A 64 6.66 -7.57 8.17
CA ARG A 64 6.33 -8.02 6.81
C ARG A 64 7.16 -9.25 6.40
N GLU A 65 8.42 -9.29 6.77
CA GLU A 65 9.28 -10.46 6.53
C GLU A 65 8.80 -11.68 7.31
N LEU A 66 8.41 -11.49 8.58
CA LEU A 66 7.91 -12.57 9.43
C LEU A 66 6.58 -13.14 8.91
N VAL A 67 5.60 -12.29 8.59
CA VAL A 67 4.33 -12.78 8.04
C VAL A 67 4.52 -13.43 6.68
N SER A 68 5.37 -12.87 5.82
CA SER A 68 5.70 -13.45 4.50
C SER A 68 6.32 -14.84 4.64
N SER A 69 7.28 -14.99 5.56
CA SER A 69 7.91 -16.27 5.86
C SER A 69 6.89 -17.29 6.35
N LYS A 70 6.01 -16.88 7.25
CA LYS A 70 4.96 -17.75 7.79
C LYS A 70 3.96 -18.18 6.72
N VAL A 71 3.50 -17.27 5.89
CA VAL A 71 2.61 -17.59 4.76
C VAL A 71 3.26 -18.58 3.79
N LYS A 72 4.52 -18.36 3.45
CA LYS A 72 5.29 -19.27 2.55
C LYS A 72 5.48 -20.67 3.11
N SER A 73 5.43 -20.84 4.44
CA SER A 73 5.53 -22.17 5.07
C SER A 73 4.29 -23.05 4.82
N ILE A 74 3.19 -22.46 4.36
CA ILE A 74 1.95 -23.18 4.04
C ILE A 74 1.75 -23.20 2.51
N PRO A 75 1.86 -24.33 1.86
CA PRO A 75 1.73 -24.41 0.40
C PRO A 75 0.41 -23.87 -0.14
N GLY A 76 0.51 -22.91 -1.06
CA GLY A 76 -0.64 -22.30 -1.74
C GLY A 76 -1.39 -21.25 -0.91
N LEU A 77 -0.92 -20.92 0.31
CA LEU A 77 -1.52 -19.84 1.10
C LEU A 77 -1.14 -18.48 0.51
N SER A 78 -2.12 -17.59 0.41
CA SER A 78 -1.94 -16.18 0.04
C SER A 78 -2.34 -15.27 1.18
N LEU A 79 -1.74 -14.08 1.22
CA LEU A 79 -2.03 -13.02 2.18
C LEU A 79 -2.77 -11.87 1.50
N TRP A 80 -3.82 -11.37 2.16
CA TRP A 80 -4.49 -10.13 1.83
C TRP A 80 -4.29 -9.14 2.97
N GLU A 81 -3.95 -7.92 2.63
CA GLU A 81 -4.14 -6.76 3.49
C GLU A 81 -5.55 -6.23 3.21
N THR A 82 -6.40 -6.22 4.22
CA THR A 82 -7.84 -6.00 4.04
C THR A 82 -8.35 -4.73 4.67
N GLU A 83 -7.54 -4.06 5.50
CA GLU A 83 -7.92 -2.77 6.06
C GLU A 83 -6.69 -1.98 6.53
N TYR A 84 -6.57 -0.76 6.06
CA TYR A 84 -5.67 0.24 6.61
C TYR A 84 -6.23 1.66 6.44
N CYS A 85 -6.10 2.48 7.47
CA CYS A 85 -6.11 3.93 7.41
C CYS A 85 -5.00 4.48 8.33
N VAL A 86 -4.76 5.79 8.32
CA VAL A 86 -3.74 6.40 9.19
C VAL A 86 -4.33 6.58 10.59
N MET A 87 -4.39 5.51 11.37
CA MET A 87 -5.02 5.46 12.68
C MET A 87 -4.02 5.56 13.82
N GLU A 88 -2.84 4.98 13.67
CA GLU A 88 -1.81 4.95 14.70
C GLU A 88 -1.10 6.29 14.85
N ASN A 89 -0.69 6.61 16.07
CA ASN A 89 0.24 7.72 16.31
C ASN A 89 1.67 7.18 16.40
N PRO A 90 2.47 7.31 15.35
CA PRO A 90 3.84 6.80 15.34
C PRO A 90 4.81 7.64 16.20
N GLY A 91 4.35 8.73 16.79
CA GLY A 91 5.23 9.65 17.53
C GLY A 91 6.22 10.40 16.64
N THR A 92 5.95 10.51 15.33
CA THR A 92 6.83 11.17 14.36
C THR A 92 6.20 12.45 13.83
N ALA A 93 7.06 13.34 13.28
CA ALA A 93 6.63 14.54 12.58
C ALA A 93 6.29 14.30 11.09
N GLU A 94 6.25 13.03 10.65
CA GLU A 94 6.04 12.71 9.23
C GLU A 94 4.60 12.94 8.77
N ILE A 95 3.65 12.88 9.70
CA ILE A 95 2.23 13.10 9.42
C ILE A 95 1.77 14.34 10.19
N PRO A 96 1.25 15.38 9.53
CA PRO A 96 0.73 16.56 10.19
C PRO A 96 -0.36 16.21 11.22
N GLY A 97 -0.24 16.78 12.44
CA GLY A 97 -1.18 16.49 13.52
C GLY A 97 -1.12 15.06 14.05
N GLY A 98 -0.12 14.27 13.70
CA GLY A 98 -0.02 12.87 14.08
C GLY A 98 -0.97 11.97 13.26
N SER A 99 -1.37 10.86 13.84
CA SER A 99 -2.31 9.91 13.23
C SER A 99 -3.74 10.15 13.70
N GLY A 100 -4.71 9.57 13.00
CA GLY A 100 -6.12 9.58 13.38
C GLY A 100 -6.80 10.93 13.18
N PRO A 101 -7.19 11.63 14.27
CA PRO A 101 -7.94 12.89 14.19
C PRO A 101 -7.22 13.99 13.38
N GLY A 102 -8.03 14.84 12.74
CA GLY A 102 -7.56 15.87 11.82
C GLY A 102 -7.24 15.29 10.44
N ARG A 103 -8.10 15.54 9.47
CA ARG A 103 -7.87 15.08 8.08
C ARG A 103 -6.63 15.72 7.47
N ASP A 104 -5.92 14.97 6.66
CA ASP A 104 -4.81 15.45 5.84
C ASP A 104 -5.16 15.25 4.35
N LEU A 105 -5.31 16.36 3.64
CA LEU A 105 -5.56 16.35 2.20
C LEU A 105 -4.25 16.35 1.38
N GLY A 106 -3.10 16.45 2.05
CA GLY A 106 -1.77 16.66 1.47
C GLY A 106 -0.98 15.39 1.16
N MET A 107 0.29 15.60 0.85
CA MET A 107 1.20 14.53 0.44
C MET A 107 1.79 13.73 1.60
N ASP A 108 1.73 14.21 2.83
CA ASP A 108 2.40 13.52 3.93
C ASP A 108 1.72 12.20 4.26
N SER A 109 0.40 12.20 4.47
CA SER A 109 -0.37 10.95 4.61
C SER A 109 -0.34 10.11 3.33
N ALA A 110 -0.37 10.74 2.16
CA ALA A 110 -0.32 10.03 0.88
C ALA A 110 0.99 9.23 0.71
N LEU A 111 2.12 9.82 1.06
CA LEU A 111 3.43 9.15 1.01
C LEU A 111 3.57 8.08 2.10
N TRP A 112 3.05 8.36 3.30
CA TRP A 112 2.99 7.37 4.36
C TRP A 112 2.26 6.10 3.90
N VAL A 113 1.07 6.26 3.34
CA VAL A 113 0.27 5.15 2.81
C VAL A 113 0.95 4.46 1.64
N ALA A 114 1.50 5.22 0.70
CA ALA A 114 2.23 4.64 -0.44
C ALA A 114 3.45 3.82 -0.01
N ARG A 115 4.15 4.21 1.06
CA ARG A 115 5.23 3.42 1.68
C ARG A 115 4.71 2.09 2.21
N ILE A 116 3.59 2.10 2.93
CA ILE A 116 2.98 0.89 3.48
C ILE A 116 2.56 -0.04 2.35
N ILE A 117 1.83 0.46 1.35
CA ILE A 117 1.44 -0.34 0.16
C ILE A 117 2.67 -0.97 -0.50
N SER A 118 3.73 -0.20 -0.72
CA SER A 118 4.96 -0.69 -1.35
C SER A 118 5.60 -1.82 -0.56
N ASN A 119 5.69 -1.68 0.77
CA ASN A 119 6.30 -2.69 1.64
C ASN A 119 5.39 -3.92 1.83
N ASP A 120 4.08 -3.72 1.91
CA ASP A 120 3.14 -4.84 1.99
C ASP A 120 3.20 -5.70 0.73
N ILE A 121 3.23 -5.07 -0.45
CA ILE A 121 3.35 -5.80 -1.72
C ILE A 121 4.73 -6.43 -1.88
N ALA A 122 5.81 -5.68 -1.59
CA ALA A 122 7.16 -6.12 -1.92
C ALA A 122 7.76 -7.07 -0.88
N VAL A 123 7.48 -6.87 0.40
CA VAL A 123 8.07 -7.61 1.53
C VAL A 123 7.08 -8.64 2.08
N ALA A 124 5.86 -8.24 2.47
CA ALA A 124 4.85 -9.17 2.96
C ALA A 124 4.28 -10.05 1.84
N ASN A 125 4.44 -9.64 0.58
CA ASN A 125 3.95 -10.35 -0.59
C ASN A 125 2.41 -10.49 -0.60
N VAL A 126 1.72 -9.43 -0.17
CA VAL A 126 0.24 -9.39 -0.24
C VAL A 126 -0.23 -9.42 -1.69
N THR A 127 -1.35 -10.09 -1.92
CA THR A 127 -1.97 -10.23 -3.24
C THR A 127 -3.26 -9.40 -3.40
N SER A 128 -3.69 -8.74 -2.33
CA SER A 128 -4.75 -7.72 -2.31
C SER A 128 -4.40 -6.69 -1.24
N TRP A 129 -4.73 -5.42 -1.50
CA TRP A 129 -4.54 -4.33 -0.55
C TRP A 129 -5.77 -3.43 -0.55
N GLN A 130 -6.36 -3.15 0.62
CA GLN A 130 -7.62 -2.46 0.76
C GLN A 130 -7.50 -1.30 1.74
N TRP A 131 -8.22 -0.23 1.43
CA TRP A 131 -8.24 1.00 2.21
C TRP A 131 -9.54 1.16 3.01
N TRP A 132 -9.45 1.71 4.20
CA TRP A 132 -10.56 2.13 5.04
C TRP A 132 -10.56 3.66 5.18
N VAL A 133 -11.51 4.43 4.65
CA VAL A 133 -12.70 4.14 3.82
C VAL A 133 -12.62 4.92 2.51
N GLY A 134 -13.44 4.57 1.49
CA GLY A 134 -13.47 5.32 0.23
C GLY A 134 -13.96 6.77 0.40
N ILE A 135 -15.06 6.96 1.12
CA ILE A 135 -15.66 8.28 1.41
C ILE A 135 -15.83 8.41 2.92
N SER A 136 -15.25 9.46 3.49
CA SER A 136 -15.37 9.79 4.90
C SER A 136 -16.04 11.15 5.10
N ARG A 137 -16.84 11.22 6.15
CA ARG A 137 -17.42 12.47 6.65
C ARG A 137 -16.69 12.99 7.90
N GLY A 138 -15.83 12.15 8.48
CA GLY A 138 -15.14 12.47 9.72
C GLY A 138 -13.93 13.37 9.51
N ASP A 139 -13.55 14.10 10.54
CA ASP A 139 -12.28 14.78 10.62
C ASP A 139 -11.19 13.79 11.05
N TYR A 140 -10.84 12.88 10.13
CA TYR A 140 -9.92 11.77 10.37
C TYR A 140 -9.08 11.48 9.12
N LYS A 141 -7.96 10.77 9.25
CA LYS A 141 -7.09 10.41 8.10
C LYS A 141 -7.48 9.05 7.50
N ASP A 142 -8.76 8.86 7.23
CA ASP A 142 -9.34 7.58 6.79
C ASP A 142 -10.03 7.65 5.43
N GLY A 143 -10.40 8.85 4.95
CA GLY A 143 -11.07 9.01 3.67
C GLY A 143 -10.10 9.14 2.49
N LEU A 144 -10.38 8.46 1.37
CA LEU A 144 -9.81 8.85 0.08
C LEU A 144 -10.45 10.15 -0.40
N ILE A 145 -11.73 10.30 -0.14
CA ILE A 145 -12.53 11.50 -0.39
C ILE A 145 -13.20 11.88 0.93
N HIS A 146 -13.21 13.17 1.26
CA HIS A 146 -14.01 13.71 2.35
C HIS A 146 -15.19 14.49 1.85
N VAL A 147 -16.30 14.39 2.58
CA VAL A 147 -17.51 15.20 2.36
C VAL A 147 -17.81 16.00 3.61
N ASP A 148 -18.06 17.30 3.46
CA ASP A 148 -18.35 18.20 4.57
C ASP A 148 -19.28 19.36 4.16
N ASP A 149 -19.77 20.14 5.12
CA ASP A 149 -20.62 21.32 4.94
C ASP A 149 -19.83 22.60 4.65
N GLY A 150 -18.53 22.50 4.41
CA GLY A 150 -17.63 23.63 4.19
C GLY A 150 -16.87 24.07 5.44
N ALA A 151 -17.09 23.45 6.59
CA ALA A 151 -16.26 23.68 7.78
C ALA A 151 -14.81 23.32 7.51
N SER A 152 -13.89 24.16 7.93
CA SER A 152 -12.47 24.01 7.65
C SER A 152 -11.83 22.79 8.31
N ALA A 153 -12.33 22.41 9.48
CA ALA A 153 -11.78 21.33 10.28
C ALA A 153 -12.49 19.98 10.08
N GLY A 154 -13.68 19.97 9.48
CA GLY A 154 -14.52 18.78 9.48
C GLY A 154 -15.25 18.58 10.82
N HIS A 155 -15.99 17.49 10.90
CA HIS A 155 -16.81 17.15 12.05
C HIS A 155 -16.38 15.82 12.66
N SER A 156 -16.73 15.60 13.92
CA SER A 156 -16.48 14.32 14.57
C SER A 156 -17.30 13.19 13.92
N TRP A 157 -16.79 11.97 13.98
CA TRP A 157 -17.47 10.79 13.44
C TRP A 157 -18.91 10.60 13.95
N GLY A 158 -19.22 11.04 15.17
CA GLY A 158 -20.54 10.92 15.78
C GLY A 158 -21.58 11.92 15.27
N ASP A 159 -21.15 13.00 14.62
CA ASP A 159 -22.07 14.01 14.11
C ASP A 159 -22.58 13.64 12.71
N ALA A 160 -23.78 13.10 12.65
CA ALA A 160 -24.41 12.70 11.39
C ALA A 160 -25.21 13.82 10.72
N ASN A 161 -25.30 15.01 11.31
CA ASN A 161 -26.23 16.04 10.86
C ASN A 161 -25.66 16.96 9.78
N TYR A 162 -24.36 17.15 9.75
CA TYR A 162 -23.71 18.16 8.90
C TYR A 162 -23.71 17.83 7.39
N CYS A 163 -23.98 16.59 6.99
CA CYS A 163 -24.07 16.18 5.57
C CYS A 163 -25.51 15.96 5.09
N LYS A 164 -26.51 16.58 5.74
CA LYS A 164 -27.92 16.35 5.39
C LYS A 164 -28.41 17.17 4.18
N ASN A 165 -27.72 18.23 3.86
CA ASN A 165 -28.07 19.15 2.78
C ASN A 165 -26.94 19.22 1.74
N ASP A 166 -26.63 20.40 1.24
CA ASP A 166 -25.48 20.66 0.39
C ASP A 166 -24.17 20.45 1.13
N GLY A 167 -23.12 20.09 0.40
CA GLY A 167 -21.82 19.87 0.96
C GLY A 167 -20.70 19.99 -0.07
N TYR A 168 -19.48 19.86 0.40
CA TYR A 168 -18.27 19.93 -0.39
C TYR A 168 -17.62 18.56 -0.51
N ILE A 169 -17.06 18.28 -1.68
CA ILE A 169 -16.23 17.10 -1.93
C ILE A 169 -14.78 17.55 -1.89
N ARG A 170 -13.97 16.90 -1.05
CA ARG A 170 -12.53 17.16 -0.91
C ARG A 170 -11.74 15.91 -1.23
N GLU A 171 -11.01 15.96 -2.32
CA GLU A 171 -10.07 14.91 -2.69
C GLU A 171 -8.81 14.97 -1.83
N THR A 172 -8.30 13.82 -1.42
CA THR A 172 -7.00 13.73 -0.75
C THR A 172 -5.89 13.39 -1.73
N LYS A 173 -4.65 13.70 -1.40
CA LYS A 173 -3.50 13.17 -2.16
C LYS A 173 -3.34 11.67 -1.96
N THR A 174 -3.89 11.11 -0.87
CA THR A 174 -3.98 9.65 -0.66
C THR A 174 -4.79 8.96 -1.74
N LEU A 175 -5.94 9.52 -2.17
CA LEU A 175 -6.72 9.01 -3.30
C LEU A 175 -5.83 8.83 -4.54
N TRP A 176 -5.08 9.85 -4.87
CA TRP A 176 -4.27 9.88 -6.09
C TRP A 176 -3.01 9.02 -5.98
N ALA A 177 -2.36 8.98 -4.81
CA ALA A 177 -1.25 8.08 -4.54
C ALA A 177 -1.69 6.61 -4.56
N PHE A 178 -2.88 6.31 -4.00
CA PHE A 178 -3.50 4.99 -4.13
C PHE A 178 -3.81 4.67 -5.60
N GLY A 179 -4.28 5.66 -6.36
CA GLY A 179 -4.51 5.58 -7.80
C GLY A 179 -3.25 5.23 -8.60
N ASN A 180 -2.06 5.63 -8.15
CA ASN A 180 -0.79 5.24 -8.75
C ASN A 180 -0.56 3.71 -8.74
N PHE A 181 -1.15 3.01 -7.79
CA PHE A 181 -1.16 1.54 -7.77
C PHE A 181 -2.41 0.99 -8.46
N SER A 182 -3.60 1.35 -7.98
CA SER A 182 -4.85 0.68 -8.35
C SER A 182 -5.27 0.87 -9.80
N LEU A 183 -4.90 1.99 -10.43
CA LEU A 183 -5.21 2.23 -11.85
C LEU A 183 -4.34 1.41 -12.79
N PHE A 184 -3.11 1.09 -12.40
CA PHE A 184 -2.11 0.50 -13.30
C PHE A 184 -1.74 -0.93 -12.96
N VAL A 185 -1.71 -1.30 -11.68
CA VAL A 185 -1.44 -2.67 -11.23
C VAL A 185 -2.77 -3.42 -11.20
N LYS A 186 -2.96 -4.30 -12.18
CA LYS A 186 -4.23 -5.00 -12.40
C LYS A 186 -4.17 -6.45 -11.95
N PRO A 187 -5.32 -7.06 -11.62
CA PRO A 187 -5.39 -8.50 -11.37
C PRO A 187 -4.75 -9.30 -12.52
N GLY A 188 -3.97 -10.30 -12.15
CA GLY A 188 -3.23 -11.12 -13.12
C GLY A 188 -1.84 -10.61 -13.47
N MET A 189 -1.47 -9.39 -13.11
CA MET A 189 -0.09 -8.92 -13.23
C MET A 189 0.82 -9.64 -12.24
N ILE A 190 2.04 -9.90 -12.68
CA ILE A 190 3.07 -10.56 -11.88
C ILE A 190 4.05 -9.50 -11.37
N ARG A 191 4.26 -9.46 -10.06
CA ARG A 191 5.30 -8.61 -9.48
C ARG A 191 6.68 -9.12 -9.91
N VAL A 192 7.52 -8.19 -10.36
CA VAL A 192 8.91 -8.43 -10.72
C VAL A 192 9.80 -8.04 -9.54
N GLN A 193 10.76 -8.89 -9.20
CA GLN A 193 11.75 -8.56 -8.18
C GLN A 193 12.68 -7.44 -8.65
N ILE A 194 13.09 -6.63 -7.68
CA ILE A 194 14.17 -5.64 -7.82
C ILE A 194 15.27 -6.07 -6.84
N PRO A 195 16.23 -6.91 -7.29
CA PRO A 195 17.16 -7.61 -6.38
C PRO A 195 18.03 -6.67 -5.54
N GLU A 196 18.36 -5.50 -6.09
CA GLU A 196 19.28 -4.55 -5.48
C GLU A 196 18.60 -3.59 -4.48
N GLN A 197 17.28 -3.66 -4.34
CA GLN A 197 16.56 -2.76 -3.44
C GLN A 197 16.68 -3.23 -1.99
N ASN A 198 17.33 -2.40 -1.16
CA ASN A 198 17.26 -2.54 0.28
C ASN A 198 15.99 -1.83 0.78
N TYR A 199 15.02 -2.59 1.25
CA TYR A 199 13.71 -2.06 1.64
C TYR A 199 13.78 -1.11 2.83
N LEU A 200 14.68 -1.35 3.78
CA LEU A 200 14.83 -0.50 4.96
C LEU A 200 15.31 0.90 4.61
N SER A 201 16.37 1.01 3.80
CA SER A 201 16.87 2.32 3.36
C SER A 201 15.95 2.98 2.32
N ALA A 202 15.35 2.19 1.44
CA ALA A 202 14.42 2.68 0.43
C ALA A 202 13.17 3.33 1.05
N ALA A 203 12.70 2.84 2.19
CA ALA A 203 11.49 3.34 2.85
C ALA A 203 11.57 4.81 3.31
N THR A 204 12.76 5.37 3.41
CA THR A 204 12.99 6.80 3.73
C THR A 204 13.53 7.59 2.54
N ASP A 205 13.78 6.96 1.41
CA ASP A 205 14.27 7.58 0.17
C ASP A 205 13.33 7.22 -1.00
N VAL A 206 13.70 6.29 -1.87
CA VAL A 206 12.85 5.86 -3.00
C VAL A 206 12.58 4.36 -2.92
N MET A 207 11.30 4.02 -2.91
CA MET A 207 10.84 2.65 -3.05
C MET A 207 10.36 2.42 -4.48
N LEU A 208 10.79 1.32 -5.07
CA LEU A 208 10.36 0.87 -6.38
C LEU A 208 9.61 -0.46 -6.26
N THR A 209 8.50 -0.58 -6.97
CA THR A 209 7.84 -1.85 -7.21
C THR A 209 7.57 -2.01 -8.70
N ALA A 210 7.77 -3.19 -9.25
CA ALA A 210 7.63 -3.43 -10.67
C ALA A 210 6.71 -4.62 -10.95
N TYR A 211 5.94 -4.51 -12.03
CA TYR A 211 4.92 -5.49 -12.41
C TYR A 211 4.93 -5.71 -13.91
N LYS A 212 4.64 -6.94 -14.33
CA LYS A 212 4.45 -7.27 -15.75
C LYS A 212 3.09 -7.90 -15.99
N ASP A 213 2.45 -7.47 -17.06
CA ASP A 213 1.32 -8.14 -17.68
C ASP A 213 1.84 -8.94 -18.86
N VAL A 214 1.89 -10.26 -18.71
CA VAL A 214 2.46 -11.15 -19.72
C VAL A 214 1.58 -11.20 -20.96
N ALA A 215 0.25 -11.19 -20.77
CA ALA A 215 -0.71 -11.30 -21.87
C ALA A 215 -0.69 -10.07 -22.79
N ASN A 216 -0.57 -8.87 -22.19
CA ASN A 216 -0.60 -7.61 -22.91
C ASN A 216 0.79 -7.02 -23.16
N LYS A 217 1.87 -7.71 -22.78
CA LYS A 217 3.25 -7.23 -22.89
C LYS A 217 3.44 -5.85 -22.27
N LYS A 218 2.81 -5.58 -21.12
CA LYS A 218 2.93 -4.31 -20.39
C LYS A 218 3.83 -4.45 -19.18
N MET A 219 4.54 -3.38 -18.88
CA MET A 219 5.31 -3.21 -17.67
C MET A 219 4.86 -1.95 -16.94
N VAL A 220 4.76 -2.06 -15.63
CA VAL A 220 4.43 -0.95 -14.71
C VAL A 220 5.52 -0.89 -13.66
N VAL A 221 6.05 0.30 -13.41
CA VAL A 221 6.95 0.57 -12.29
C VAL A 221 6.32 1.67 -11.45
N VAL A 222 6.06 1.40 -10.19
CA VAL A 222 5.59 2.40 -9.23
C VAL A 222 6.78 2.82 -8.36
N ALA A 223 7.07 4.11 -8.36
CA ALA A 223 8.14 4.73 -7.60
C ALA A 223 7.55 5.67 -6.55
N VAL A 224 7.92 5.49 -5.29
CA VAL A 224 7.54 6.37 -4.19
C VAL A 224 8.78 7.08 -3.70
N ASN A 225 8.92 8.37 -3.99
CA ASN A 225 10.00 9.19 -3.47
C ASN A 225 9.57 9.87 -2.17
N TYR A 226 9.95 9.27 -1.08
CA TYR A 226 9.71 9.79 0.27
C TYR A 226 10.69 10.91 0.63
N GLY A 227 11.84 10.94 -0.05
CA GLY A 227 12.91 11.90 0.16
C GLY A 227 12.59 13.32 -0.35
N LYS A 228 13.47 14.25 -0.01
CA LYS A 228 13.37 15.68 -0.36
C LYS A 228 14.19 16.06 -1.59
N SER A 229 14.80 15.10 -2.27
CA SER A 229 15.63 15.32 -3.47
C SER A 229 15.11 14.51 -4.64
N THR A 230 15.29 15.03 -5.85
CA THR A 230 15.06 14.27 -7.08
C THR A 230 16.01 13.07 -7.14
N ARG A 231 15.52 11.93 -7.57
CA ARG A 231 16.29 10.72 -7.78
C ARG A 231 16.16 10.24 -9.23
N THR A 232 17.26 9.74 -9.77
CA THR A 232 17.30 9.15 -11.09
C THR A 232 17.74 7.71 -11.01
N TYR A 233 16.99 6.83 -11.64
CA TYR A 233 17.31 5.40 -11.74
C TYR A 233 17.45 4.99 -13.20
N LYS A 234 18.34 4.05 -13.45
CA LYS A 234 18.44 3.35 -14.71
C LYS A 234 17.67 2.04 -14.62
N LEU A 235 16.70 1.86 -15.51
CA LEU A 235 15.93 0.62 -15.59
C LEU A 235 16.71 -0.39 -16.45
N ASN A 236 17.04 -1.53 -15.86
CA ASN A 236 17.65 -2.65 -16.56
C ASN A 236 16.66 -3.84 -16.57
N LEU A 237 16.12 -4.15 -17.74
CA LEU A 237 15.22 -5.29 -17.89
C LEU A 237 16.02 -6.54 -18.22
N LEU A 238 16.10 -7.44 -17.25
CA LEU A 238 16.72 -8.75 -17.48
C LEU A 238 15.79 -9.62 -18.32
N GLY A 239 16.27 -10.02 -19.51
CA GLY A 239 15.52 -10.89 -20.42
C GLY A 239 14.50 -10.18 -21.32
N GLY A 240 14.59 -8.87 -21.50
CA GLY A 240 13.72 -8.11 -22.41
C GLY A 240 14.21 -6.69 -22.65
N THR A 241 13.51 -5.98 -23.54
CA THR A 241 13.74 -4.56 -23.82
C THR A 241 12.42 -3.80 -23.79
N LEU A 242 12.50 -2.51 -23.46
CA LEU A 242 11.31 -1.64 -23.59
C LEU A 242 10.98 -1.46 -25.09
N LYS A 243 9.71 -1.69 -25.42
CA LYS A 243 9.20 -1.38 -26.75
C LYS A 243 9.28 0.15 -26.95
N ASP A 244 9.71 0.56 -28.14
CA ASP A 244 9.91 1.97 -28.50
C ASP A 244 10.87 2.73 -27.54
N ASN A 245 11.56 2.00 -26.67
CA ASN A 245 12.50 2.53 -25.68
C ASN A 245 11.91 3.69 -24.87
N GLN A 246 10.66 3.55 -24.41
CA GLN A 246 9.97 4.62 -23.69
C GLN A 246 8.99 4.12 -22.63
N MET A 247 8.73 4.98 -21.63
CA MET A 247 7.68 4.81 -20.61
C MET A 247 6.91 6.12 -20.43
N ILE A 248 5.64 6.02 -20.05
CA ILE A 248 4.77 7.17 -19.77
C ILE A 248 4.65 7.31 -18.26
N PRO A 249 5.08 8.44 -17.65
CA PRO A 249 4.91 8.70 -16.24
C PRO A 249 3.51 9.23 -15.92
N TYR A 250 3.00 8.83 -14.76
CA TYR A 250 1.79 9.37 -14.11
C TYR A 250 2.16 9.79 -12.70
N THR A 251 2.08 11.08 -12.41
CA THR A 251 2.65 11.69 -11.20
C THR A 251 1.58 12.19 -10.25
N THR A 252 1.70 11.80 -8.98
CA THR A 252 1.02 12.41 -7.84
C THR A 252 2.05 13.14 -6.99
N SER A 253 1.80 14.42 -6.73
CA SER A 253 2.63 15.30 -5.89
C SER A 253 1.75 16.39 -5.26
N ALA A 254 2.34 17.32 -4.52
CA ALA A 254 1.59 18.46 -3.97
C ALA A 254 0.77 19.21 -5.03
N THR A 255 1.31 19.33 -6.26
CA THR A 255 0.69 20.09 -7.37
C THR A 255 0.13 19.22 -8.49
N SER A 256 0.20 17.91 -8.38
CA SER A 256 -0.27 16.97 -9.42
C SER A 256 -1.09 15.86 -8.79
N SER A 257 -2.13 15.43 -9.49
CA SER A 257 -3.05 14.36 -9.09
C SER A 257 -3.10 13.34 -10.22
N LEU A 258 -2.24 12.33 -10.16
CA LEU A 258 -2.09 11.27 -11.17
C LEU A 258 -1.90 11.83 -12.60
N LYS A 259 -1.19 12.95 -12.70
CA LYS A 259 -1.03 13.68 -13.95
C LYS A 259 -0.15 12.91 -14.92
N LYS A 260 -0.69 12.62 -16.11
CA LYS A 260 0.06 12.02 -17.21
C LYS A 260 1.11 13.01 -17.73
N GLY A 261 2.36 12.58 -17.78
CA GLY A 261 3.48 13.33 -18.34
C GLY A 261 3.79 12.95 -19.79
N ALA A 262 4.78 13.61 -20.37
CA ALA A 262 5.35 13.23 -21.66
C ALA A 262 6.08 11.89 -21.53
N ALA A 263 6.15 11.14 -22.63
CA ALA A 263 6.92 9.91 -22.66
C ALA A 263 8.40 10.17 -22.38
N VAL A 264 8.94 9.42 -21.42
CA VAL A 264 10.38 9.41 -21.11
C VAL A 264 11.04 8.39 -22.03
N LYS A 265 11.98 8.84 -22.85
CA LYS A 265 12.77 7.98 -23.74
C LYS A 265 14.02 7.48 -23.03
N GLY A 266 14.37 6.23 -23.34
CA GLY A 266 15.54 5.58 -22.76
C GLY A 266 15.20 4.80 -21.49
N ASP A 267 16.26 4.37 -20.84
CA ASP A 267 16.21 3.52 -19.64
C ASP A 267 16.31 4.34 -18.32
N LYS A 268 16.37 5.66 -18.40
CA LYS A 268 16.45 6.53 -17.21
C LYS A 268 15.08 7.05 -16.84
N ILE A 269 14.72 6.88 -15.57
CA ILE A 269 13.53 7.48 -14.96
C ILE A 269 13.97 8.49 -13.90
N GLU A 270 13.31 9.63 -13.88
CA GLU A 270 13.51 10.67 -12.88
C GLU A 270 12.26 10.77 -11.99
N ILE A 271 12.46 10.82 -10.68
CA ILE A 271 11.40 10.82 -9.69
C ILE A 271 11.58 12.07 -8.83
N ALA A 272 10.66 13.02 -8.98
CA ALA A 272 10.65 14.24 -8.21
C ALA A 272 10.54 13.97 -6.69
N PRO A 273 11.02 14.88 -5.83
CA PRO A 273 10.90 14.72 -4.39
C PRO A 273 9.44 14.69 -3.95
N ARG A 274 9.15 14.00 -2.86
CA ARG A 274 7.81 13.97 -2.25
C ARG A 274 6.71 13.65 -3.27
N SER A 275 6.90 12.56 -4.05
CA SER A 275 5.96 12.17 -5.11
C SER A 275 5.77 10.66 -5.20
N VAL A 276 4.66 10.27 -5.81
CA VAL A 276 4.43 8.91 -6.30
C VAL A 276 4.32 8.97 -7.81
N VAL A 277 5.13 8.20 -8.51
CA VAL A 277 5.16 8.20 -9.98
C VAL A 277 4.99 6.77 -10.48
N THR A 278 4.02 6.57 -11.36
CA THR A 278 3.83 5.29 -12.05
C THR A 278 4.30 5.42 -13.49
N PHE A 279 5.29 4.64 -13.86
CA PHE A 279 5.78 4.53 -15.23
C PHE A 279 5.13 3.34 -15.91
N VAL A 280 4.51 3.58 -17.06
CA VAL A 280 3.83 2.55 -17.85
C VAL A 280 4.52 2.42 -19.20
N GLY A 281 4.93 1.23 -19.53
CA GLY A 281 5.55 0.90 -20.83
C GLY A 281 5.07 -0.45 -21.35
N SER A 282 5.57 -0.80 -22.55
CA SER A 282 5.45 -2.15 -23.09
C SER A 282 6.85 -2.75 -23.25
N TYR A 283 6.94 -4.07 -23.29
CA TYR A 283 8.18 -4.79 -23.50
C TYR A 283 8.06 -5.80 -24.66
N ASN A 284 9.20 -6.11 -25.29
CA ASN A 284 9.29 -7.10 -26.35
C ASN A 284 9.47 -8.50 -25.82
#